data_bc9194f11253c1dccc1df1a562a02aae
#
_entry.id   bc9194f11253c1dccc1df1a562a02aae
#
_cell.length_a   1.000
_cell.length_b   1.000
_cell.length_c   1.000
_cell.angle_alpha   90.00
_cell.angle_beta   90.00
_cell.angle_gamma   90.00
#
_symmetry.space_group_name_H-M   'P 1'
#
loop_
_entity.id
_entity.type
_entity.pdbx_description
1 polymer ?
#
loop_
_entity_poly.entity_id
_entity_poly.type
_entity_poly.pdbx_seq_one_letter_code
_entity_poly.pdbx_strand_id
1 'polypeptide(L)'
;MSLSIKTEIKIDVEPCVVAWSNKLFVGADNGTILTFDDNLTPGTSWTAHEVQLFALAANEDKVYSSSNDGGLKVWTSDGAKTMEFPASEGDIGSICVNGKHVYAGDELGNIYVFEENAFKAKYNVLEEVKDIAISPPYMFTARDLYVTVTEIKPDESKERFITQHVMEGRAPLRIDGSHLVVTGRGGNNIQLHNVSLDTKFKKLHEVKVSDMILTSLSVSNGFAWTGGWDGCVRRWKISEDKLEPAGDINVGACVNALVAPTGDNAYALLTGGRILNIKVA
;
A
#
# COMPACT_ATOMS: atom_id res chain seq x y z
N MET A 1 16.11 -14.32 -13.51
CA MET A 1 15.58 -15.27 -12.51
C MET A 1 14.13 -15.51 -12.84
N SER A 2 13.64 -16.74 -12.74
CA SER A 2 12.21 -17.02 -12.99
C SER A 2 11.41 -16.85 -11.71
N LEU A 3 10.13 -16.48 -11.85
CA LEU A 3 9.17 -16.49 -10.74
C LEU A 3 8.39 -17.80 -10.77
N SER A 4 8.01 -18.31 -9.61
CA SER A 4 7.21 -19.52 -9.49
C SER A 4 6.15 -19.38 -8.39
N ILE A 5 4.99 -19.99 -8.60
CA ILE A 5 3.95 -20.11 -7.58
C ILE A 5 4.37 -21.24 -6.63
N LYS A 6 4.65 -20.89 -5.37
CA LYS A 6 4.99 -21.86 -4.34
C LYS A 6 3.76 -22.51 -3.75
N THR A 7 2.74 -21.70 -3.47
CA THR A 7 1.48 -22.13 -2.85
C THR A 7 0.34 -21.30 -3.43
N GLU A 8 -0.79 -21.94 -3.62
CA GLU A 8 -2.04 -21.31 -4.01
C GLU A 8 -3.16 -21.81 -3.12
N ILE A 9 -4.02 -20.90 -2.68
CA ILE A 9 -5.26 -21.22 -1.98
C ILE A 9 -6.42 -20.48 -2.63
N LYS A 10 -7.64 -20.97 -2.39
CA LYS A 10 -8.89 -20.33 -2.76
C LYS A 10 -9.73 -20.07 -1.51
N ILE A 11 -10.25 -18.86 -1.39
CA ILE A 11 -11.19 -18.43 -0.36
C ILE A 11 -12.55 -18.14 -0.97
N ASP A 12 -13.61 -18.13 -0.16
CA ASP A 12 -15.00 -17.98 -0.62
C ASP A 12 -15.47 -16.51 -0.70
N VAL A 13 -14.54 -15.56 -0.54
CA VAL A 13 -14.79 -14.11 -0.59
C VAL A 13 -13.84 -13.45 -1.57
N GLU A 14 -14.17 -12.24 -2.04
CA GLU A 14 -13.29 -11.49 -2.95
C GLU A 14 -12.25 -10.71 -2.14
N PRO A 15 -10.95 -11.01 -2.27
CA PRO A 15 -9.90 -10.28 -1.57
C PRO A 15 -9.65 -8.92 -2.23
N CYS A 16 -9.71 -7.84 -1.44
CA CYS A 16 -9.65 -6.47 -1.93
C CYS A 16 -8.34 -5.76 -1.55
N VAL A 17 -7.91 -5.89 -0.29
CA VAL A 17 -6.75 -5.20 0.27
C VAL A 17 -5.86 -6.15 1.06
N VAL A 18 -4.58 -5.80 1.17
CA VAL A 18 -3.58 -6.67 1.81
C VAL A 18 -2.62 -5.88 2.67
N ALA A 19 -2.23 -6.45 3.79
CA ALA A 19 -1.13 -5.97 4.61
C ALA A 19 -0.26 -7.15 5.07
N TRP A 20 0.99 -6.84 5.34
CA TRP A 20 1.95 -7.78 5.90
C TRP A 20 2.63 -7.17 7.14
N SER A 21 2.80 -7.99 8.16
CA SER A 21 3.77 -7.74 9.23
C SER A 21 4.54 -9.04 9.53
N ASN A 22 4.17 -9.82 10.50
CA ASN A 22 4.70 -11.17 10.75
C ASN A 22 3.81 -12.29 10.16
N LYS A 23 2.68 -11.94 9.58
CA LYS A 23 1.72 -12.78 8.86
C LYS A 23 0.97 -11.96 7.81
N LEU A 24 0.30 -12.64 6.90
CA LEU A 24 -0.51 -12.03 5.86
C LEU A 24 -1.90 -11.69 6.41
N PHE A 25 -2.34 -10.45 6.20
CA PHE A 25 -3.69 -9.97 6.48
C PHE A 25 -4.37 -9.65 5.16
N VAL A 26 -5.52 -10.24 4.93
CA VAL A 26 -6.33 -10.08 3.72
C VAL A 26 -7.68 -9.50 4.09
N GLY A 27 -7.99 -8.31 3.59
CA GLY A 27 -9.29 -7.68 3.72
C GLY A 27 -10.17 -8.00 2.52
N ALA A 28 -11.42 -8.37 2.76
CA ALA A 28 -12.34 -8.85 1.76
C ALA A 28 -13.54 -7.91 1.52
N ASP A 29 -14.27 -8.20 0.45
CA ASP A 29 -15.45 -7.46 -0.01
C ASP A 29 -16.65 -7.52 0.97
N ASN A 30 -16.67 -8.52 1.84
CA ASN A 30 -17.71 -8.70 2.87
C ASN A 30 -17.34 -8.11 4.24
N GLY A 31 -16.27 -7.31 4.33
CA GLY A 31 -15.83 -6.69 5.58
C GLY A 31 -15.00 -7.57 6.50
N THR A 32 -14.67 -8.79 6.08
CA THR A 32 -13.88 -9.73 6.87
C THR A 32 -12.38 -9.51 6.66
N ILE A 33 -11.60 -9.62 7.73
CA ILE A 33 -10.15 -9.77 7.67
C ILE A 33 -9.81 -11.23 7.95
N LEU A 34 -9.06 -11.85 7.02
CA LEU A 34 -8.51 -13.20 7.14
C LEU A 34 -7.01 -13.12 7.35
N THR A 35 -6.45 -14.05 8.12
CA THR A 35 -5.01 -14.14 8.33
C THR A 35 -4.44 -15.45 7.83
N PHE A 36 -3.18 -15.41 7.37
CA PHE A 36 -2.45 -16.57 6.89
C PHE A 36 -1.00 -16.51 7.34
N ASP A 37 -0.40 -17.66 7.54
CA ASP A 37 1.04 -17.77 7.74
C ASP A 37 1.82 -17.66 6.42
N ASP A 38 3.15 -17.81 6.47
CA ASP A 38 4.06 -17.73 5.32
C ASP A 38 3.76 -18.77 4.23
N ASN A 39 3.08 -19.86 4.56
CA ASN A 39 2.73 -20.94 3.65
C ASN A 39 1.27 -20.88 3.18
N LEU A 40 0.57 -19.80 3.50
CA LEU A 40 -0.86 -19.60 3.28
C LEU A 40 -1.74 -20.57 4.08
N THR A 41 -1.27 -21.07 5.24
CA THR A 41 -2.13 -21.81 6.17
C THR A 41 -3.07 -20.80 6.85
N PRO A 42 -4.40 -21.05 6.81
CA PRO A 42 -5.37 -20.16 7.44
C PRO A 42 -5.15 -20.03 8.95
N GLY A 43 -5.19 -18.78 9.43
CA GLY A 43 -5.19 -18.44 10.84
C GLY A 43 -6.55 -17.94 11.33
N THR A 44 -6.55 -16.91 12.16
CA THR A 44 -7.78 -16.27 12.64
C THR A 44 -8.46 -15.45 11.54
N SER A 45 -9.80 -15.32 11.65
CA SER A 45 -10.57 -14.38 10.84
C SER A 45 -11.62 -13.68 11.70
N TRP A 46 -11.97 -12.44 11.33
CA TRP A 46 -12.99 -11.68 12.03
C TRP A 46 -13.69 -10.69 11.11
N THR A 47 -14.95 -10.37 11.40
CA THR A 47 -15.69 -9.31 10.75
C THR A 47 -15.21 -7.97 11.30
N ALA A 48 -14.46 -7.22 10.50
CA ALA A 48 -13.95 -5.91 10.85
C ALA A 48 -14.95 -4.79 10.53
N HIS A 49 -15.62 -4.92 9.39
CA HIS A 49 -16.58 -3.96 8.86
C HIS A 49 -17.83 -4.68 8.33
N GLU A 50 -18.90 -3.93 8.11
CA GLU A 50 -20.16 -4.47 7.57
C GLU A 50 -20.12 -4.64 6.05
N VAL A 51 -19.20 -3.95 5.40
CA VAL A 51 -19.02 -3.92 3.93
C VAL A 51 -17.55 -3.98 3.57
N GLN A 52 -17.24 -3.91 2.29
CA GLN A 52 -15.89 -4.01 1.73
C GLN A 52 -14.86 -3.15 2.46
N LEU A 53 -13.68 -3.71 2.73
CA LEU A 53 -12.53 -2.95 3.22
C LEU A 53 -11.94 -2.09 2.09
N PHE A 54 -11.65 -0.82 2.41
CA PHE A 54 -11.02 0.12 1.49
C PHE A 54 -9.51 0.20 1.69
N ALA A 55 -9.06 0.17 2.95
CA ALA A 55 -7.64 0.14 3.26
C ALA A 55 -7.32 -0.77 4.44
N LEU A 56 -6.12 -1.32 4.42
CA LEU A 56 -5.59 -2.21 5.43
C LEU A 56 -4.09 -1.94 5.60
N ALA A 57 -3.66 -1.76 6.85
CA ALA A 57 -2.25 -1.66 7.20
C ALA A 57 -1.97 -2.44 8.49
N ALA A 58 -0.75 -2.91 8.65
CA ALA A 58 -0.35 -3.64 9.84
C ALA A 58 1.08 -3.29 10.26
N ASN A 59 1.33 -3.35 11.56
CA ASN A 59 2.66 -3.41 12.15
C ASN A 59 2.76 -4.66 13.05
N GLU A 60 3.83 -4.77 13.84
CA GLU A 60 4.06 -5.96 14.67
C GLU A 60 2.93 -6.23 15.67
N ASP A 61 2.30 -5.18 16.19
CA ASP A 61 1.32 -5.27 17.29
C ASP A 61 -0.13 -5.10 16.85
N LYS A 62 -0.38 -4.36 15.77
CA LYS A 62 -1.71 -3.86 15.41
C LYS A 62 -2.03 -3.98 13.94
N VAL A 63 -3.32 -4.08 13.68
CA VAL A 63 -3.93 -4.02 12.35
C VAL A 63 -4.88 -2.82 12.31
N TYR A 64 -4.81 -2.06 11.24
CA TYR A 64 -5.63 -0.87 10.98
C TYR A 64 -6.46 -1.11 9.74
N SER A 65 -7.76 -0.88 9.84
CA SER A 65 -8.70 -1.10 8.72
C SER A 65 -9.68 0.05 8.58
N SER A 66 -10.12 0.28 7.35
CA SER A 66 -11.16 1.24 7.02
C SER A 66 -12.13 0.69 5.99
N SER A 67 -13.33 1.27 6.00
CA SER A 67 -14.44 1.00 5.11
C SER A 67 -15.37 2.22 5.13
N ASN A 68 -16.47 2.21 4.38
CA ASN A 68 -17.48 3.28 4.43
C ASN A 68 -18.51 3.12 5.55
N ASP A 69 -18.36 2.13 6.45
CA ASP A 69 -19.23 1.91 7.62
C ASP A 69 -18.78 2.65 8.89
N GLY A 70 -17.81 3.53 8.76
CA GLY A 70 -17.22 4.29 9.88
C GLY A 70 -15.72 4.48 9.70
N GLY A 71 -15.09 5.24 10.56
CA GLY A 71 -13.70 5.65 10.45
C GLY A 71 -12.67 4.53 10.53
N LEU A 72 -11.51 4.85 11.10
CA LEU A 72 -10.41 3.92 11.26
C LEU A 72 -10.64 3.00 12.49
N LYS A 73 -10.60 1.69 12.30
CA LYS A 73 -10.66 0.69 13.37
C LYS A 73 -9.28 0.05 13.60
N VAL A 74 -8.97 -0.23 14.87
CA VAL A 74 -7.68 -0.79 15.30
C VAL A 74 -7.92 -2.11 16.01
N TRP A 75 -7.15 -3.11 15.62
CA TRP A 75 -7.26 -4.50 16.07
C TRP A 75 -5.92 -5.01 16.58
N THR A 76 -5.95 -5.99 17.46
CA THR A 76 -4.76 -6.84 17.66
C THR A 76 -4.52 -7.71 16.44
N SER A 77 -3.35 -8.30 16.33
CA SER A 77 -3.03 -9.25 15.25
C SER A 77 -3.95 -10.49 15.23
N ASP A 78 -4.68 -10.77 16.32
CA ASP A 78 -5.60 -11.91 16.45
C ASP A 78 -7.08 -11.50 16.34
N GLY A 79 -7.36 -10.23 16.02
CA GLY A 79 -8.69 -9.74 15.69
C GLY A 79 -9.52 -9.18 16.85
N ALA A 80 -8.93 -8.97 18.04
CA ALA A 80 -9.63 -8.24 19.09
C ALA A 80 -9.63 -6.73 18.77
N LYS A 81 -10.82 -6.12 18.71
CA LYS A 81 -10.94 -4.67 18.52
C LYS A 81 -10.38 -3.93 19.72
N THR A 82 -9.39 -3.09 19.52
CA THR A 82 -8.76 -2.31 20.60
C THR A 82 -9.22 -0.87 20.60
N MET A 83 -9.56 -0.33 19.44
CA MET A 83 -9.97 1.05 19.29
C MET A 83 -10.78 1.26 18.00
N GLU A 84 -11.59 2.32 18.03
CA GLU A 84 -12.25 2.86 16.85
C GLU A 84 -12.16 4.38 16.95
N PHE A 85 -11.61 4.99 15.92
CA PHE A 85 -11.58 6.45 15.82
C PHE A 85 -12.96 6.94 15.35
N PRO A 86 -13.37 8.16 15.76
CA PRO A 86 -14.57 8.75 15.24
C PRO A 86 -14.60 8.73 13.71
N ALA A 87 -15.81 8.62 13.17
CA ALA A 87 -15.99 8.69 11.72
C ALA A 87 -15.27 9.92 11.14
N SER A 88 -14.51 9.71 10.09
CA SER A 88 -13.90 10.77 9.28
C SER A 88 -14.99 11.56 8.55
N GLU A 89 -14.64 12.74 8.04
CA GLU A 89 -15.56 13.55 7.22
C GLU A 89 -15.87 12.87 5.88
N GLY A 90 -14.91 12.09 5.36
CA GLY A 90 -15.02 11.28 4.15
C GLY A 90 -14.51 9.86 4.39
N ASP A 91 -14.73 8.97 3.43
CA ASP A 91 -14.29 7.58 3.49
C ASP A 91 -12.76 7.50 3.43
N ILE A 92 -12.16 6.78 4.39
CA ILE A 92 -10.71 6.57 4.42
C ILE A 92 -10.34 5.50 3.37
N GLY A 93 -9.67 5.93 2.31
CA GLY A 93 -9.22 5.06 1.21
C GLY A 93 -7.76 4.61 1.31
N SER A 94 -6.97 5.22 2.20
CA SER A 94 -5.55 4.87 2.34
C SER A 94 -5.08 4.95 3.80
N ILE A 95 -4.24 3.99 4.21
CA ILE A 95 -3.63 3.93 5.54
C ILE A 95 -2.14 3.63 5.39
N CYS A 96 -1.29 4.44 6.02
CA CYS A 96 0.15 4.21 6.09
C CYS A 96 0.62 4.22 7.53
N VAL A 97 1.35 3.19 7.94
CA VAL A 97 1.96 3.10 9.27
C VAL A 97 3.46 3.36 9.14
N ASN A 98 3.98 4.29 9.94
CA ASN A 98 5.39 4.59 10.02
C ASN A 98 5.83 4.76 11.49
N GLY A 99 6.49 3.75 12.03
CA GLY A 99 6.83 3.69 13.45
C GLY A 99 5.58 3.78 14.34
N LYS A 100 5.55 4.76 15.24
CA LYS A 100 4.40 5.02 16.13
C LYS A 100 3.27 5.84 15.49
N HIS A 101 3.48 6.36 14.27
CA HIS A 101 2.52 7.21 13.57
C HIS A 101 1.68 6.41 12.57
N VAL A 102 0.40 6.76 12.50
CA VAL A 102 -0.56 6.26 11.51
C VAL A 102 -1.10 7.44 10.74
N TYR A 103 -1.04 7.38 9.43
CA TYR A 103 -1.55 8.37 8.50
C TYR A 103 -2.73 7.75 7.75
N ALA A 104 -3.89 8.38 7.83
CA ALA A 104 -5.11 7.91 7.17
C ALA A 104 -5.65 9.01 6.25
N GLY A 105 -5.77 8.71 4.96
CA GLY A 105 -6.22 9.64 3.94
C GLY A 105 -7.64 9.35 3.49
N ASP A 106 -8.48 10.40 3.38
CA ASP A 106 -9.87 10.27 2.96
C ASP A 106 -10.15 10.82 1.54
N GLU A 107 -11.37 10.58 1.07
CA GLU A 107 -11.85 11.03 -0.25
C GLU A 107 -12.00 12.56 -0.38
N LEU A 108 -12.09 13.28 0.75
CA LEU A 108 -12.16 14.74 0.78
C LEU A 108 -10.78 15.41 0.84
N GLY A 109 -9.71 14.61 0.79
CA GLY A 109 -8.34 15.10 0.83
C GLY A 109 -7.78 15.33 2.23
N ASN A 110 -8.48 14.91 3.27
CA ASN A 110 -7.95 15.00 4.61
C ASN A 110 -6.98 13.86 4.89
N ILE A 111 -5.90 14.20 5.59
CA ILE A 111 -4.95 13.25 6.14
C ILE A 111 -5.00 13.40 7.65
N TYR A 112 -5.45 12.37 8.32
CA TYR A 112 -5.49 12.27 9.78
C TYR A 112 -4.21 11.62 10.25
N VAL A 113 -3.55 12.24 11.22
CA VAL A 113 -2.32 11.72 11.81
C VAL A 113 -2.61 11.32 13.24
N PHE A 114 -2.26 10.09 13.58
CA PHE A 114 -2.37 9.52 14.90
C PHE A 114 -0.99 9.12 15.41
N GLU A 115 -0.72 9.34 16.69
CA GLU A 115 0.47 8.89 17.40
C GLU A 115 0.04 8.02 18.57
N GLU A 116 0.56 6.80 18.64
CA GLU A 116 0.18 5.83 19.67
C GLU A 116 -1.35 5.66 19.86
N ASN A 117 -2.08 5.76 18.75
CA ASN A 117 -3.55 5.74 18.66
C ASN A 117 -4.28 6.97 19.24
N ALA A 118 -3.58 8.06 19.51
CA ALA A 118 -4.20 9.35 19.81
C ALA A 118 -4.20 10.25 18.57
N PHE A 119 -5.31 10.96 18.32
CA PHE A 119 -5.34 11.97 17.26
C PHE A 119 -4.32 13.05 17.56
N LYS A 120 -3.48 13.35 16.56
CA LYS A 120 -2.41 14.35 16.67
C LYS A 120 -2.63 15.57 15.77
N ALA A 121 -2.95 15.34 14.51
CA ALA A 121 -3.09 16.41 13.53
C ALA A 121 -4.00 16.04 12.37
N LYS A 122 -4.48 17.04 11.67
CA LYS A 122 -5.20 16.92 10.39
C LYS A 122 -4.57 17.86 9.37
N TYR A 123 -4.36 17.35 8.17
CA TYR A 123 -3.88 18.10 7.02
C TYR A 123 -4.81 17.86 5.82
N ASN A 124 -4.95 18.84 4.93
CA ASN A 124 -5.80 18.67 3.75
C ASN A 124 -5.02 19.01 2.48
N VAL A 125 -5.05 18.10 1.49
CA VAL A 125 -4.39 18.22 0.18
C VAL A 125 -5.35 18.62 -0.94
N LEU A 126 -6.60 18.96 -0.60
CA LEU A 126 -7.66 19.49 -1.48
C LEU A 126 -8.25 18.48 -2.49
N GLU A 127 -7.73 17.29 -2.59
CA GLU A 127 -8.22 16.22 -3.49
C GLU A 127 -8.15 14.88 -2.76
N GLU A 128 -8.97 13.90 -3.18
CA GLU A 128 -8.98 12.53 -2.64
C GLU A 128 -7.57 11.97 -2.46
N VAL A 129 -7.32 11.38 -1.29
CA VAL A 129 -6.05 10.73 -0.94
C VAL A 129 -6.12 9.27 -1.30
N LYS A 130 -5.56 8.90 -2.45
CA LYS A 130 -5.62 7.53 -2.97
C LYS A 130 -4.53 6.62 -2.41
N ASP A 131 -3.39 7.18 -2.00
CA ASP A 131 -2.31 6.41 -1.36
C ASP A 131 -1.33 7.35 -0.65
N ILE A 132 -0.66 6.84 0.38
CA ILE A 132 0.30 7.58 1.20
C ILE A 132 1.57 6.75 1.37
N ALA A 133 2.74 7.38 1.22
CA ALA A 133 4.01 6.82 1.66
C ALA A 133 4.80 7.84 2.46
N ILE A 134 5.55 7.36 3.45
CA ILE A 134 6.29 8.20 4.39
C ILE A 134 7.78 7.85 4.33
N SER A 135 8.59 8.88 4.15
CA SER A 135 10.04 8.85 4.33
C SER A 135 10.45 10.15 5.01
N PRO A 136 10.50 10.20 6.34
CA PRO A 136 10.77 11.44 7.05
C PRO A 136 12.03 12.15 6.53
N PRO A 137 12.00 13.46 6.34
CA PRO A 137 10.93 14.39 6.74
C PRO A 137 9.79 14.55 5.70
N TYR A 138 9.62 13.63 4.73
CA TYR A 138 8.65 13.79 3.67
C TYR A 138 7.50 12.79 3.76
N MET A 139 6.30 13.29 3.44
CA MET A 139 5.10 12.53 3.14
C MET A 139 4.77 12.69 1.65
N PHE A 140 4.53 11.59 0.97
CA PHE A 140 4.11 11.54 -0.42
C PHE A 140 2.65 11.11 -0.47
N THR A 141 1.81 11.96 -1.05
CA THR A 141 0.36 11.72 -1.14
C THR A 141 -0.04 11.64 -2.59
N ALA A 142 -0.45 10.44 -3.04
CA ALA A 142 -1.02 10.26 -4.37
C ALA A 142 -2.46 10.75 -4.38
N ARG A 143 -2.76 11.66 -5.29
CA ARG A 143 -4.10 12.14 -5.65
C ARG A 143 -4.54 11.46 -6.96
N ASP A 144 -5.33 12.09 -7.79
CA ASP A 144 -5.76 11.43 -9.03
C ASP A 144 -4.59 11.24 -10.03
N LEU A 145 -3.94 12.34 -10.43
CA LEU A 145 -2.86 12.32 -11.44
C LEU A 145 -1.55 12.95 -10.95
N TYR A 146 -1.49 13.32 -9.68
CA TYR A 146 -0.36 14.00 -9.08
C TYR A 146 -0.01 13.42 -7.73
N VAL A 147 1.28 13.50 -7.40
CA VAL A 147 1.81 13.21 -6.07
C VAL A 147 2.28 14.51 -5.45
N THR A 148 1.71 14.85 -4.30
CA THR A 148 2.15 15.99 -3.49
C THR A 148 3.21 15.51 -2.51
N VAL A 149 4.34 16.22 -2.46
CA VAL A 149 5.40 16.00 -1.47
C VAL A 149 5.27 17.07 -0.39
N THR A 150 5.02 16.63 0.82
CA THR A 150 4.82 17.48 1.99
C THR A 150 5.93 17.24 2.99
N GLU A 151 6.61 18.27 3.45
CA GLU A 151 7.50 18.16 4.61
C GLU A 151 6.66 18.04 5.87
N ILE A 152 6.97 17.04 6.68
CA ILE A 152 6.34 16.75 7.96
C ILE A 152 7.37 16.73 9.08
N LYS A 153 6.91 17.03 10.30
CA LYS A 153 7.73 16.98 11.52
C LYS A 153 7.01 16.16 12.59
N PRO A 154 7.00 14.85 12.43
CA PRO A 154 6.13 13.97 13.21
C PRO A 154 6.42 13.98 14.71
N ASP A 155 7.64 14.35 15.13
CA ASP A 155 8.05 14.36 16.54
C ASP A 155 7.89 15.73 17.21
N GLU A 156 7.45 16.77 16.49
CA GLU A 156 7.17 18.08 17.08
C GLU A 156 5.75 18.13 17.68
N SER A 157 5.59 18.91 18.78
CA SER A 157 4.30 19.10 19.44
C SER A 157 3.27 19.86 18.58
N LYS A 158 3.76 20.63 17.59
CA LYS A 158 2.94 21.26 16.54
C LYS A 158 3.45 20.75 15.20
N GLU A 159 2.71 19.85 14.59
CA GLU A 159 3.02 19.42 13.24
C GLU A 159 2.91 20.59 12.26
N ARG A 160 3.91 20.68 11.40
CA ARG A 160 3.89 21.56 10.25
C ARG A 160 3.84 20.73 8.99
N PHE A 161 2.93 21.11 8.10
CA PHE A 161 2.79 20.52 6.78
C PHE A 161 3.13 21.59 5.75
N ILE A 162 4.24 21.40 5.03
CA ILE A 162 4.73 22.35 4.04
C ILE A 162 4.86 21.62 2.72
N THR A 163 4.04 21.98 1.73
CA THR A 163 4.19 21.45 0.38
C THR A 163 5.53 21.89 -0.20
N GLN A 164 6.39 20.91 -0.48
CA GLN A 164 7.72 21.13 -1.04
C GLN A 164 7.75 20.94 -2.56
N HIS A 165 6.93 20.01 -3.07
CA HIS A 165 6.93 19.68 -4.49
C HIS A 165 5.62 19.03 -4.91
N VAL A 166 5.34 19.08 -6.21
CA VAL A 166 4.26 18.32 -6.85
C VAL A 166 4.82 17.69 -8.13
N MET A 167 4.60 16.40 -8.30
CA MET A 167 5.04 15.67 -9.49
C MET A 167 3.88 14.89 -10.11
N GLU A 168 4.02 14.52 -11.38
CA GLU A 168 3.05 13.66 -12.06
C GLU A 168 3.18 12.22 -11.58
N GLY A 169 2.05 11.57 -11.31
CA GLY A 169 1.98 10.19 -10.85
C GLY A 169 0.62 9.92 -10.23
N ARG A 170 0.34 8.67 -9.96
CA ARG A 170 -0.90 8.22 -9.31
C ARG A 170 -0.64 7.05 -8.35
N ALA A 171 -1.64 6.65 -7.60
CA ALA A 171 -1.60 5.44 -6.78
C ALA A 171 -1.49 4.18 -7.68
N PRO A 172 -0.83 3.12 -7.17
CA PRO A 172 -0.09 3.06 -5.91
C PRO A 172 1.32 3.65 -5.97
N LEU A 173 1.85 4.03 -4.81
CA LEU A 173 3.22 4.50 -4.64
C LEU A 173 3.87 3.85 -3.41
N ARG A 174 5.20 3.59 -3.48
CA ARG A 174 5.95 2.94 -2.40
C ARG A 174 7.38 3.48 -2.33
N ILE A 175 7.98 3.38 -1.14
CA ILE A 175 9.35 3.86 -0.87
C ILE A 175 10.22 2.68 -0.47
N ASP A 176 11.45 2.67 -0.99
CA ASP A 176 12.54 1.79 -0.55
C ASP A 176 13.83 2.62 -0.42
N GLY A 177 14.24 2.87 0.81
CA GLY A 177 15.41 3.71 1.10
C GLY A 177 15.27 5.13 0.53
N SER A 178 16.17 5.50 -0.37
CA SER A 178 16.20 6.80 -1.03
C SER A 178 15.37 6.86 -2.34
N HIS A 179 14.62 5.83 -2.64
CA HIS A 179 13.85 5.72 -3.87
C HIS A 179 12.35 5.70 -3.61
N LEU A 180 11.61 6.46 -4.41
CA LEU A 180 10.16 6.38 -4.54
C LEU A 180 9.84 5.69 -5.86
N VAL A 181 9.07 4.63 -5.80
CA VAL A 181 8.44 4.01 -6.97
C VAL A 181 6.97 4.41 -6.99
N VAL A 182 6.54 4.97 -8.09
CA VAL A 182 5.16 5.46 -8.26
C VAL A 182 4.60 5.02 -9.61
N THR A 183 3.32 4.72 -9.64
CA THR A 183 2.62 4.47 -10.91
C THR A 183 2.54 5.77 -11.70
N GLY A 184 2.93 5.73 -12.96
CA GLY A 184 2.85 6.88 -13.86
C GLY A 184 1.39 7.24 -14.19
N ARG A 185 1.20 8.43 -14.71
CA ARG A 185 -0.11 9.04 -14.95
C ARG A 185 -1.06 8.18 -15.80
N GLY A 186 -0.52 7.45 -16.77
CA GLY A 186 -1.30 6.52 -17.61
C GLY A 186 -1.76 5.25 -16.92
N GLY A 187 -1.26 4.96 -15.73
CA GLY A 187 -1.64 3.78 -14.96
C GLY A 187 -1.00 2.46 -15.41
N ASN A 188 -0.14 2.47 -16.41
CA ASN A 188 0.43 1.27 -17.02
C ASN A 188 1.97 1.26 -17.07
N ASN A 189 2.60 2.23 -16.44
CA ASN A 189 4.04 2.37 -16.27
C ASN A 189 4.37 2.65 -14.80
N ILE A 190 5.61 2.42 -14.41
CA ILE A 190 6.15 2.81 -13.11
C ILE A 190 7.33 3.76 -13.31
N GLN A 191 7.44 4.71 -12.40
CA GLN A 191 8.50 5.72 -12.37
C GLN A 191 9.34 5.52 -11.11
N LEU A 192 10.65 5.70 -11.24
CA LEU A 192 11.61 5.75 -10.14
C LEU A 192 11.98 7.21 -9.90
N HIS A 193 11.86 7.67 -8.68
CA HIS A 193 12.24 9.01 -8.27
C HIS A 193 13.23 8.98 -7.11
N ASN A 194 14.10 9.97 -7.04
CA ASN A 194 14.94 10.19 -5.87
C ASN A 194 14.15 10.87 -4.75
N VAL A 195 14.28 10.38 -3.51
CA VAL A 195 13.65 10.97 -2.31
C VAL A 195 14.59 12.02 -1.73
N SER A 196 14.76 13.14 -2.43
CA SER A 196 15.62 14.25 -2.02
C SER A 196 15.12 15.60 -2.52
N LEU A 197 15.04 16.58 -1.62
CA LEU A 197 14.69 17.95 -1.96
C LEU A 197 15.77 18.63 -2.81
N ASP A 198 17.04 18.31 -2.58
CA ASP A 198 18.16 18.89 -3.34
C ASP A 198 18.06 18.56 -4.83
N THR A 199 17.54 17.40 -5.15
CA THR A 199 17.28 16.97 -6.54
C THR A 199 15.86 17.32 -6.99
N LYS A 200 15.05 17.95 -6.16
CA LYS A 200 13.62 18.23 -6.38
C LYS A 200 12.84 16.96 -6.74
N PHE A 201 13.13 15.87 -6.03
CA PHE A 201 12.48 14.57 -6.24
C PHE A 201 12.53 14.10 -7.70
N LYS A 202 13.68 14.31 -8.35
CA LYS A 202 13.90 14.06 -9.78
C LYS A 202 13.49 12.65 -10.17
N LYS A 203 12.74 12.54 -11.27
CA LYS A 203 12.52 11.26 -11.96
C LYS A 203 13.83 10.75 -12.55
N LEU A 204 14.21 9.54 -12.14
CA LEU A 204 15.44 8.86 -12.56
C LEU A 204 15.17 7.96 -13.76
N HIS A 205 14.07 7.19 -13.70
CA HIS A 205 13.70 6.23 -14.72
C HIS A 205 12.18 6.09 -14.83
N GLU A 206 11.75 5.62 -15.98
CA GLU A 206 10.36 5.24 -16.23
C GLU A 206 10.34 4.01 -17.14
N VAL A 207 9.50 3.04 -16.82
CA VAL A 207 9.35 1.82 -17.59
C VAL A 207 7.89 1.48 -17.79
N LYS A 208 7.52 1.13 -19.01
CA LYS A 208 6.20 0.58 -19.31
C LYS A 208 6.14 -0.85 -18.77
N VAL A 209 5.13 -1.13 -17.96
CA VAL A 209 4.92 -2.44 -17.33
C VAL A 209 4.01 -3.32 -18.19
N SER A 210 2.90 -2.76 -18.67
CA SER A 210 1.92 -3.49 -19.47
C SER A 210 1.15 -2.54 -20.40
N ASP A 211 0.17 -3.06 -21.15
CA ASP A 211 -0.81 -2.26 -21.88
C ASP A 211 -2.08 -1.98 -21.05
N MET A 212 -2.18 -2.60 -19.87
CA MET A 212 -3.32 -2.51 -18.95
C MET A 212 -2.95 -1.79 -17.66
N ILE A 213 -3.97 -1.41 -16.89
CA ILE A 213 -3.84 -0.68 -15.63
C ILE A 213 -3.16 -1.55 -14.56
N LEU A 214 -2.21 -0.95 -13.86
CA LEU A 214 -1.63 -1.48 -12.64
C LEU A 214 -2.57 -1.18 -11.46
N THR A 215 -2.85 -2.19 -10.67
CA THR A 215 -3.68 -2.10 -9.47
C THR A 215 -2.88 -2.14 -8.19
N SER A 216 -1.67 -2.71 -8.27
CA SER A 216 -0.87 -2.98 -7.08
C SER A 216 0.62 -2.79 -7.32
N LEU A 217 1.29 -2.28 -6.31
CA LEU A 217 2.73 -2.04 -6.23
C LEU A 217 3.19 -2.33 -4.79
N SER A 218 4.25 -3.10 -4.66
CA SER A 218 4.95 -3.29 -3.39
C SER A 218 6.45 -3.16 -3.60
N VAL A 219 7.17 -2.67 -2.61
CA VAL A 219 8.64 -2.58 -2.68
C VAL A 219 9.25 -3.17 -1.41
N SER A 220 10.34 -3.88 -1.58
CA SER A 220 11.09 -4.46 -0.46
C SER A 220 12.50 -4.85 -0.90
N ASN A 221 13.50 -4.48 -0.09
CA ASN A 221 14.89 -4.93 -0.23
C ASN A 221 15.47 -4.72 -1.64
N GLY A 222 15.26 -3.54 -2.23
CA GLY A 222 15.78 -3.20 -3.55
C GLY A 222 15.01 -3.80 -4.73
N PHE A 223 13.78 -4.27 -4.49
CA PHE A 223 12.91 -4.78 -5.55
C PHE A 223 11.51 -4.20 -5.46
N ALA A 224 10.97 -3.84 -6.62
CA ALA A 224 9.57 -3.52 -6.78
C ALA A 224 8.82 -4.72 -7.40
N TRP A 225 7.58 -4.91 -6.96
CA TRP A 225 6.66 -5.90 -7.47
C TRP A 225 5.39 -5.21 -7.94
N THR A 226 4.94 -5.55 -9.13
CA THR A 226 3.74 -4.97 -9.75
C THR A 226 2.76 -6.03 -10.16
N GLY A 227 1.47 -5.71 -10.04
CA GLY A 227 0.37 -6.54 -10.52
C GLY A 227 -0.75 -5.66 -11.09
N GLY A 228 -1.58 -6.23 -11.95
CA GLY A 228 -2.63 -5.47 -12.59
C GLY A 228 -3.65 -6.31 -13.36
N TRP A 229 -4.39 -5.63 -14.21
CA TRP A 229 -5.48 -6.22 -14.99
C TRP A 229 -5.02 -7.20 -16.07
N ASP A 230 -3.76 -7.15 -16.47
CA ASP A 230 -3.19 -8.08 -17.46
C ASP A 230 -2.94 -9.49 -16.89
N GLY A 231 -3.21 -9.70 -15.59
CA GLY A 231 -3.01 -10.98 -14.92
C GLY A 231 -1.56 -11.41 -14.80
N CYS A 232 -0.62 -10.46 -14.80
CA CYS A 232 0.80 -10.73 -14.62
C CYS A 232 1.34 -10.09 -13.35
N VAL A 233 2.13 -10.84 -12.60
CA VAL A 233 2.98 -10.31 -11.54
C VAL A 233 4.38 -10.15 -12.08
N ARG A 234 4.98 -8.97 -11.91
CA ARG A 234 6.34 -8.65 -12.38
C ARG A 234 7.19 -8.14 -11.24
N ARG A 235 8.45 -8.53 -11.27
CA ARG A 235 9.47 -8.11 -10.32
C ARG A 235 10.50 -7.24 -11.04
N TRP A 236 10.90 -6.15 -10.41
CA TRP A 236 11.82 -5.16 -10.92
C TRP A 236 12.95 -4.94 -9.92
N LYS A 237 14.20 -4.99 -10.36
CA LYS A 237 15.33 -4.60 -9.53
C LYS A 237 15.42 -3.08 -9.49
N ILE A 238 15.50 -2.51 -8.31
CA ILE A 238 15.76 -1.09 -8.11
C ILE A 238 17.29 -0.92 -8.03
N SER A 239 17.86 -0.24 -9.00
CA SER A 239 19.24 0.19 -9.01
C SER A 239 19.31 1.68 -8.70
N GLU A 240 20.49 2.27 -8.59
CA GLU A 240 20.66 3.67 -8.21
C GLU A 240 19.83 4.64 -9.08
N ASP A 241 19.73 4.39 -10.37
CA ASP A 241 19.05 5.24 -11.34
C ASP A 241 18.06 4.51 -12.26
N LYS A 242 17.79 3.20 -12.04
CA LYS A 242 17.02 2.37 -12.96
C LYS A 242 16.10 1.37 -12.28
N LEU A 243 15.04 1.02 -13.02
CA LEU A 243 14.21 -0.15 -12.80
C LEU A 243 14.52 -1.18 -13.88
N GLU A 244 14.99 -2.35 -13.50
CA GLU A 244 15.38 -3.41 -14.43
C GLU A 244 14.49 -4.64 -14.27
N PRO A 245 13.97 -5.24 -15.36
CA PRO A 245 13.18 -6.47 -15.26
C PRO A 245 13.97 -7.58 -14.54
N ALA A 246 13.34 -8.19 -13.52
CA ALA A 246 13.95 -9.22 -12.69
C ALA A 246 13.13 -10.52 -12.61
N GLY A 247 12.07 -10.61 -13.40
CA GLY A 247 11.21 -11.77 -13.55
C GLY A 247 9.74 -11.39 -13.68
N ASP A 248 8.98 -12.28 -14.29
CA ASP A 248 7.52 -12.15 -14.42
C ASP A 248 6.84 -13.51 -14.39
N ILE A 249 5.56 -13.53 -14.08
CA ILE A 249 4.71 -14.72 -14.12
C ILE A 249 3.27 -14.32 -14.45
N ASN A 250 2.66 -15.04 -15.38
CA ASN A 250 1.23 -14.91 -15.65
C ASN A 250 0.44 -15.75 -14.64
N VAL A 251 -0.45 -15.11 -13.88
CA VAL A 251 -1.29 -15.74 -12.85
C VAL A 251 -2.73 -15.97 -13.30
N GLY A 252 -3.06 -15.53 -14.53
CA GLY A 252 -4.30 -15.87 -15.24
C GLY A 252 -5.56 -15.16 -14.75
N ALA A 253 -5.45 -14.20 -13.83
CA ALA A 253 -6.56 -13.38 -13.34
C ALA A 253 -6.05 -12.01 -12.90
N CYS A 254 -6.93 -11.00 -12.83
CA CYS A 254 -6.57 -9.67 -12.34
C CYS A 254 -5.96 -9.77 -10.93
N VAL A 255 -4.87 -9.04 -10.71
CA VAL A 255 -4.24 -8.90 -9.39
C VAL A 255 -4.90 -7.73 -8.67
N ASN A 256 -5.76 -8.01 -7.69
CA ASN A 256 -6.46 -6.96 -6.93
C ASN A 256 -5.52 -6.20 -5.98
N ALA A 257 -4.66 -6.93 -5.30
CA ALA A 257 -3.65 -6.37 -4.39
C ALA A 257 -2.43 -7.27 -4.31
N LEU A 258 -1.28 -6.70 -3.90
CA LEU A 258 -0.02 -7.41 -3.80
C LEU A 258 0.81 -6.84 -2.65
N VAL A 259 1.47 -7.71 -1.89
CA VAL A 259 2.46 -7.33 -0.88
C VAL A 259 3.70 -8.22 -0.99
N ALA A 260 4.87 -7.60 -0.94
CA ALA A 260 6.15 -8.29 -0.94
C ALA A 260 6.84 -8.13 0.41
N PRO A 261 6.82 -9.14 1.28
CA PRO A 261 7.53 -9.11 2.56
C PRO A 261 9.04 -8.97 2.40
N THR A 262 9.56 -9.57 1.34
CA THR A 262 10.98 -9.52 0.99
C THR A 262 11.17 -9.25 -0.50
N GLY A 263 12.40 -8.95 -0.91
CA GLY A 263 12.72 -8.81 -2.33
C GLY A 263 12.46 -10.07 -3.18
N ASP A 264 12.43 -11.24 -2.57
CA ASP A 264 12.34 -12.55 -3.25
C ASP A 264 11.00 -13.27 -3.05
N ASN A 265 10.06 -12.68 -2.32
CA ASN A 265 8.75 -13.27 -2.03
C ASN A 265 7.64 -12.24 -2.11
N ALA A 266 6.52 -12.58 -2.74
CA ALA A 266 5.31 -11.77 -2.79
C ALA A 266 4.05 -12.62 -2.63
N TYR A 267 3.02 -12.02 -2.04
CA TYR A 267 1.66 -12.55 -2.01
C TYR A 267 0.79 -11.73 -2.93
N ALA A 268 0.09 -12.39 -3.84
CA ALA A 268 -0.83 -11.76 -4.78
C ALA A 268 -2.26 -12.22 -4.51
N LEU A 269 -3.16 -11.24 -4.37
CA LEU A 269 -4.60 -11.45 -4.25
C LEU A 269 -5.24 -11.29 -5.63
N LEU A 270 -5.96 -12.29 -6.08
CA LEU A 270 -6.53 -12.32 -7.42
C LEU A 270 -8.05 -12.31 -7.38
N THR A 271 -8.63 -11.76 -8.43
CA THR A 271 -10.06 -11.88 -8.70
C THR A 271 -10.50 -13.34 -8.64
N GLY A 272 -11.66 -13.60 -8.03
CA GLY A 272 -12.24 -14.92 -7.84
C GLY A 272 -11.72 -15.66 -6.60
N GLY A 273 -11.20 -14.92 -5.61
CA GLY A 273 -10.86 -15.47 -4.30
C GLY A 273 -9.55 -16.24 -4.24
N ARG A 274 -8.64 -16.07 -5.19
CA ARG A 274 -7.35 -16.79 -5.21
C ARG A 274 -6.27 -15.96 -4.50
N ILE A 275 -5.46 -16.63 -3.71
CA ILE A 275 -4.27 -16.06 -3.04
C ILE A 275 -3.06 -16.90 -3.40
N LEU A 276 -2.03 -16.25 -3.92
CA LEU A 276 -0.78 -16.89 -4.36
C LEU A 276 0.39 -16.45 -3.50
N ASN A 277 1.25 -17.39 -3.14
CA ASN A 277 2.61 -17.14 -2.67
C ASN A 277 3.57 -17.33 -3.87
N ILE A 278 4.19 -16.25 -4.32
CA ILE A 278 5.10 -16.23 -5.48
C ILE A 278 6.52 -16.00 -4.98
N LYS A 279 7.45 -16.82 -5.44
CA LYS A 279 8.87 -16.74 -5.07
C LYS A 279 9.78 -16.70 -6.29
N VAL A 280 10.96 -16.14 -6.08
CA VAL A 280 12.08 -16.27 -7.00
C VAL A 280 12.55 -17.73 -6.94
N ALA A 281 12.65 -18.36 -8.12
CA ALA A 281 13.10 -19.74 -8.29
C ALA A 281 14.63 -19.83 -8.40
#